data_196d5d1025bb32255d93bc1d27579712
#
_entry.id   196d5d1025bb32255d93bc1d27579712
#
_cell.length_a   1.000
_cell.length_b   1.000
_cell.length_c   1.000
_cell.angle_alpha   90.00
_cell.angle_beta   90.00
_cell.angle_gamma   90.00
#
_symmetry.space_group_name_H-M   'P 1'
#
loop_
_entity.id
_entity.type
_entity.pdbx_description
1 polymer ?
#
loop_
_entity_poly.entity_id
_entity_poly.type
_entity_poly.pdbx_seq_one_letter_code
_entity_poly.pdbx_strand_id
1 'polypeptide(L)'
;GVKLLSLAVDNAYLAPSLDLPTNPVGTIVAIGEGLVGVWLISGVGLRPAALAVALMGPVALILAGPVAMLEAADVLGIALFLAVLPPGRNGWGRVDAHPERVGVAVWALRMGVGGALVVLAFSEKFANFGLAEEFLDRYPAFDLFSALGLEVGAETFVLIAAALELTLGLLLLSGAAPQVLVLVAAIPFNAGLFTLGRTELIGHLPIYGAMLALLVYGSSERHAPEMARLWPFKKHAAKGASRLSPSDAESVPSLASRPPSEPSSPIFP
;
A
#
# COMPACT_ATOMS: atom_id res chain seq x y z
N GLY A 1 -11.59 -5.88 -0.97
CA GLY A 1 -12.75 -6.79 -1.04
C GLY A 1 -13.86 -6.19 -1.89
N VAL A 2 -14.32 -4.96 -1.59
CA VAL A 2 -15.43 -4.32 -2.33
C VAL A 2 -15.09 -4.15 -3.81
N LYS A 3 -13.88 -3.70 -4.16
CA LYS A 3 -13.45 -3.58 -5.56
C LYS A 3 -13.51 -4.94 -6.27
N LEU A 4 -12.97 -6.01 -5.68
CA LEU A 4 -12.99 -7.35 -6.29
C LEU A 4 -14.42 -7.86 -6.50
N LEU A 5 -15.30 -7.63 -5.52
CA LEU A 5 -16.69 -8.01 -5.65
C LEU A 5 -17.40 -7.24 -6.78
N SER A 6 -17.14 -5.94 -6.91
CA SER A 6 -17.68 -5.13 -8.02
C SER A 6 -17.17 -5.61 -9.37
N LEU A 7 -15.87 -5.85 -9.51
CA LEU A 7 -15.26 -6.34 -10.74
C LEU A 7 -15.84 -7.70 -11.15
N ALA A 8 -16.01 -8.62 -10.19
CA ALA A 8 -16.62 -9.91 -10.44
C ALA A 8 -18.06 -9.80 -11.00
N VAL A 9 -18.85 -8.82 -10.51
CA VAL A 9 -20.21 -8.54 -11.02
C VAL A 9 -20.15 -7.96 -12.43
N ASP A 10 -19.18 -7.11 -12.70
CA ASP A 10 -18.99 -6.46 -14.00
C ASP A 10 -18.27 -7.38 -15.03
N ASN A 11 -17.99 -8.64 -14.65
CA ASN A 11 -17.24 -9.61 -15.45
C ASN A 11 -15.84 -9.13 -15.84
N ALA A 12 -15.21 -8.31 -14.99
CA ALA A 12 -13.84 -7.86 -15.09
C ALA A 12 -12.96 -8.59 -14.05
N TYR A 13 -11.62 -8.55 -14.21
CA TYR A 13 -10.68 -9.26 -13.35
C TYR A 13 -9.56 -8.35 -12.86
N LEU A 14 -9.47 -8.13 -11.54
CA LEU A 14 -8.48 -7.28 -10.85
C LEU A 14 -8.49 -5.80 -11.27
N ALA A 15 -8.71 -5.50 -12.54
CA ALA A 15 -8.79 -4.15 -13.11
C ALA A 15 -9.99 -4.05 -14.06
N PRO A 16 -10.63 -2.87 -14.17
CA PRO A 16 -11.77 -2.66 -15.07
C PRO A 16 -11.42 -2.87 -16.56
N SER A 17 -10.14 -2.69 -16.91
CA SER A 17 -9.61 -2.88 -18.27
C SER A 17 -9.46 -4.35 -18.67
N LEU A 18 -9.58 -5.28 -17.73
CA LEU A 18 -9.35 -6.69 -17.96
C LEU A 18 -10.69 -7.46 -18.00
N ASP A 19 -11.33 -7.45 -19.15
CA ASP A 19 -12.58 -8.18 -19.38
C ASP A 19 -12.35 -9.70 -19.37
N LEU A 20 -13.17 -10.41 -18.63
CA LEU A 20 -13.17 -11.87 -18.64
C LEU A 20 -13.95 -12.39 -19.85
N PRO A 21 -13.51 -13.51 -20.46
CA PRO A 21 -14.24 -14.11 -21.56
C PRO A 21 -15.63 -14.58 -21.12
N THR A 22 -16.64 -14.36 -21.98
CA THR A 22 -18.05 -14.77 -21.75
C THR A 22 -18.25 -16.27 -21.93
N ASN A 23 -17.44 -17.09 -21.28
CA ASN A 23 -17.48 -18.54 -21.32
C ASN A 23 -17.44 -19.11 -19.89
N PRO A 24 -17.66 -20.43 -19.68
CA PRO A 24 -17.64 -21.01 -18.35
C PRO A 24 -16.37 -20.75 -17.54
N VAL A 25 -15.22 -20.62 -18.20
CA VAL A 25 -13.94 -20.35 -17.53
C VAL A 25 -13.94 -18.93 -16.96
N GLY A 26 -14.32 -17.91 -17.75
CA GLY A 26 -14.45 -16.54 -17.27
C GLY A 26 -15.43 -16.43 -16.10
N THR A 27 -16.58 -17.11 -16.20
CA THR A 27 -17.57 -17.15 -15.11
C THR A 27 -16.98 -17.76 -13.82
N ILE A 28 -16.22 -18.85 -13.92
CA ILE A 28 -15.57 -19.47 -12.74
C ILE A 28 -14.55 -18.51 -12.12
N VAL A 29 -13.77 -17.82 -12.94
CA VAL A 29 -12.79 -16.84 -12.49
C VAL A 29 -13.48 -15.67 -11.78
N ALA A 30 -14.55 -15.11 -12.37
CA ALA A 30 -15.34 -14.04 -11.77
C ALA A 30 -15.95 -14.46 -10.41
N ILE A 31 -16.54 -15.66 -10.33
CA ILE A 31 -17.07 -16.19 -9.06
C ILE A 31 -15.93 -16.34 -8.04
N GLY A 32 -14.78 -16.87 -8.43
CA GLY A 32 -13.60 -16.99 -7.57
C GLY A 32 -13.14 -15.65 -7.02
N GLU A 33 -13.05 -14.63 -7.88
CA GLU A 33 -12.71 -13.26 -7.47
C GLU A 33 -13.73 -12.70 -6.50
N GLY A 34 -15.02 -12.82 -6.78
CA GLY A 34 -16.08 -12.39 -5.89
C GLY A 34 -16.05 -13.07 -4.52
N LEU A 35 -15.80 -14.37 -4.47
CA LEU A 35 -15.63 -15.12 -3.21
C LEU A 35 -14.44 -14.64 -2.40
N VAL A 36 -13.29 -14.36 -3.03
CA VAL A 36 -12.12 -13.77 -2.37
C VAL A 36 -12.45 -12.36 -1.88
N GLY A 37 -13.20 -11.58 -2.65
CA GLY A 37 -13.68 -10.26 -2.26
C GLY A 37 -14.54 -10.32 -0.99
N VAL A 38 -15.51 -11.22 -0.92
CA VAL A 38 -16.35 -11.47 0.27
C VAL A 38 -15.50 -11.95 1.45
N TRP A 39 -14.54 -12.83 1.21
CA TRP A 39 -13.63 -13.32 2.24
C TRP A 39 -12.84 -12.17 2.88
N LEU A 40 -12.26 -11.27 2.07
CA LEU A 40 -11.57 -10.08 2.60
C LEU A 40 -12.51 -9.16 3.39
N ILE A 41 -13.75 -8.95 2.93
CA ILE A 41 -14.74 -8.11 3.62
C ILE A 41 -15.10 -8.71 4.98
N SER A 42 -15.17 -10.04 5.10
CA SER A 42 -15.48 -10.72 6.36
C SER A 42 -14.43 -10.47 7.45
N GLY A 43 -13.20 -10.11 7.09
CA GLY A 43 -12.09 -9.90 8.02
C GLY A 43 -11.55 -11.20 8.65
N VAL A 44 -12.14 -12.36 8.32
CA VAL A 44 -11.73 -13.66 8.88
C VAL A 44 -10.55 -14.22 8.10
N GLY A 45 -9.47 -14.54 8.80
CA GLY A 45 -8.29 -15.10 8.12
C GLY A 45 -7.73 -14.17 7.04
N LEU A 46 -7.51 -12.90 7.35
CA LEU A 46 -7.02 -11.89 6.38
C LEU A 46 -5.75 -12.31 5.65
N ARG A 47 -4.84 -13.01 6.34
CA ARG A 47 -3.59 -13.44 5.71
C ARG A 47 -3.79 -14.45 4.57
N PRO A 48 -4.50 -15.58 4.77
CA PRO A 48 -4.77 -16.47 3.64
C PRO A 48 -5.66 -15.82 2.57
N ALA A 49 -6.62 -14.95 2.91
CA ALA A 49 -7.39 -14.20 1.94
C ALA A 49 -6.51 -13.27 1.08
N ALA A 50 -5.57 -12.56 1.71
CA ALA A 50 -4.60 -11.72 1.04
C ALA A 50 -3.64 -12.53 0.13
N LEU A 51 -3.22 -13.72 0.57
CA LEU A 51 -2.42 -14.62 -0.27
C LEU A 51 -3.22 -15.12 -1.48
N ALA A 52 -4.53 -15.39 -1.32
CA ALA A 52 -5.39 -15.72 -2.45
C ALA A 52 -5.41 -14.58 -3.49
N VAL A 53 -5.55 -13.32 -3.05
CA VAL A 53 -5.44 -12.16 -3.96
C VAL A 53 -4.07 -12.08 -4.62
N ALA A 54 -2.99 -12.27 -3.86
CA ALA A 54 -1.64 -12.25 -4.43
C ALA A 54 -1.44 -13.31 -5.52
N LEU A 55 -2.08 -14.48 -5.38
CA LEU A 55 -2.07 -15.53 -6.39
C LEU A 55 -2.90 -15.21 -7.64
N MET A 56 -3.82 -14.24 -7.55
CA MET A 56 -4.57 -13.77 -8.72
C MET A 56 -3.67 -13.01 -9.71
N GLY A 57 -2.58 -12.39 -9.26
CA GLY A 57 -1.62 -11.70 -10.13
C GLY A 57 -1.01 -12.58 -11.22
N PRO A 58 -0.41 -13.75 -10.89
CA PRO A 58 0.03 -14.71 -11.89
C PRO A 58 -1.06 -15.14 -12.88
N VAL A 59 -2.32 -15.24 -12.44
CA VAL A 59 -3.45 -15.55 -13.33
C VAL A 59 -3.68 -14.38 -14.30
N ALA A 60 -3.67 -13.12 -13.83
CA ALA A 60 -3.76 -11.95 -14.70
C ALA A 60 -2.61 -11.90 -15.73
N LEU A 61 -1.39 -12.24 -15.31
CA LEU A 61 -0.24 -12.33 -16.20
C LEU A 61 -0.44 -13.33 -17.33
N ILE A 62 -1.03 -14.49 -17.03
CA ILE A 62 -1.31 -15.55 -18.02
C ILE A 62 -2.46 -15.16 -18.95
N LEU A 63 -3.51 -14.54 -18.40
CA LEU A 63 -4.73 -14.21 -19.16
C LEU A 63 -4.54 -12.99 -20.07
N ALA A 64 -3.85 -11.96 -19.59
CA ALA A 64 -3.81 -10.66 -20.25
C ALA A 64 -2.40 -10.05 -20.39
N GLY A 65 -1.38 -10.74 -19.92
CA GLY A 65 0.01 -10.31 -20.05
C GLY A 65 0.50 -9.37 -18.96
N PRO A 66 1.77 -8.91 -19.09
CA PRO A 66 2.45 -8.19 -18.02
C PRO A 66 1.88 -6.79 -17.74
N VAL A 67 1.39 -6.09 -18.77
CA VAL A 67 0.86 -4.72 -18.60
C VAL A 67 -0.39 -4.77 -17.72
N ALA A 68 -1.37 -5.61 -18.04
CA ALA A 68 -2.60 -5.74 -17.27
C ALA A 68 -2.34 -6.19 -15.81
N MET A 69 -1.37 -7.10 -15.58
CA MET A 69 -0.96 -7.47 -14.23
C MET A 69 -0.37 -6.27 -13.47
N LEU A 70 0.42 -5.44 -14.13
CA LEU A 70 1.07 -4.28 -13.52
C LEU A 70 0.08 -3.12 -13.28
N GLU A 71 -0.95 -2.96 -14.09
CA GLU A 71 -2.06 -2.03 -13.84
C GLU A 71 -2.82 -2.39 -12.56
N ALA A 72 -2.94 -3.69 -12.25
CA ALA A 72 -3.53 -4.19 -11.01
C ALA A 72 -2.53 -4.29 -9.83
N ALA A 73 -1.31 -3.76 -9.97
CA ALA A 73 -0.28 -3.88 -8.96
C ALA A 73 -0.65 -3.20 -7.62
N ASP A 74 -1.54 -2.21 -7.62
CA ASP A 74 -2.10 -1.58 -6.41
C ASP A 74 -2.81 -2.63 -5.53
N VAL A 75 -3.68 -3.45 -6.12
CA VAL A 75 -4.40 -4.53 -5.43
C VAL A 75 -3.41 -5.58 -4.91
N LEU A 76 -2.43 -5.96 -5.74
CA LEU A 76 -1.40 -6.93 -5.35
C LEU A 76 -0.50 -6.39 -4.23
N GLY A 77 -0.14 -5.11 -4.27
CA GLY A 77 0.62 -4.44 -3.21
C GLY A 77 -0.11 -4.43 -1.87
N ILE A 78 -1.42 -4.14 -1.88
CA ILE A 78 -2.28 -4.21 -0.68
C ILE A 78 -2.39 -5.66 -0.18
N ALA A 79 -2.54 -6.62 -1.09
CA ALA A 79 -2.57 -8.04 -0.72
C ALA A 79 -1.28 -8.46 -0.02
N LEU A 80 -0.12 -8.11 -0.56
CA LEU A 80 1.18 -8.39 0.07
C LEU A 80 1.34 -7.65 1.41
N PHE A 81 0.88 -6.40 1.51
CA PHE A 81 0.85 -5.67 2.77
C PHE A 81 0.08 -6.44 3.85
N LEU A 82 -1.14 -6.88 3.54
CA LEU A 82 -1.97 -7.65 4.48
C LEU A 82 -1.41 -9.04 4.79
N ALA A 83 -0.74 -9.69 3.84
CA ALA A 83 -0.13 -11.00 4.03
C ALA A 83 1.10 -10.96 4.95
N VAL A 84 1.88 -9.86 4.89
CA VAL A 84 3.10 -9.66 5.70
C VAL A 84 2.74 -9.32 7.15
N LEU A 85 1.70 -8.52 7.39
CA LEU A 85 1.26 -8.18 8.72
C LEU A 85 0.39 -9.31 9.29
N PRO A 86 0.83 -10.00 10.35
CA PRO A 86 0.03 -11.06 10.94
C PRO A 86 -1.23 -10.50 11.58
N PRO A 87 -2.36 -11.23 11.53
CA PRO A 87 -3.54 -10.87 12.29
C PRO A 87 -3.23 -10.89 13.80
N GLY A 88 -3.80 -9.96 14.55
CA GLY A 88 -3.66 -9.90 16.00
C GLY A 88 -4.25 -11.13 16.69
N ARG A 89 -3.85 -11.37 17.96
CA ARG A 89 -4.25 -12.54 18.76
C ARG A 89 -5.77 -12.77 18.86
N ASN A 90 -6.58 -11.73 18.72
CA ASN A 90 -8.04 -11.80 18.84
C ASN A 90 -8.79 -11.93 17.49
N GLY A 91 -8.10 -12.20 16.41
CA GLY A 91 -8.62 -12.76 15.16
C GLY A 91 -9.40 -11.84 14.23
N TRP A 92 -10.22 -10.94 14.71
CA TRP A 92 -11.10 -10.11 13.89
C TRP A 92 -10.43 -8.81 13.44
N GLY A 93 -9.97 -8.78 12.20
CA GLY A 93 -9.50 -7.57 11.52
C GLY A 93 -8.31 -6.84 12.20
N ARG A 94 -7.80 -7.36 13.32
CA ARG A 94 -6.67 -6.77 14.04
C ARG A 94 -5.36 -7.30 13.49
N VAL A 95 -4.44 -6.38 13.23
CA VAL A 95 -3.11 -6.69 12.72
C VAL A 95 -2.07 -6.24 13.73
N ASP A 96 -1.15 -7.13 14.10
CA ASP A 96 -0.02 -6.77 14.95
C ASP A 96 1.05 -6.04 14.12
N ALA A 97 1.17 -4.74 14.36
CA ALA A 97 2.13 -3.87 13.69
C ALA A 97 3.53 -4.00 14.34
N HIS A 98 4.20 -5.12 14.09
CA HIS A 98 5.59 -5.27 14.51
C HIS A 98 6.52 -4.44 13.61
N PRO A 99 7.41 -3.57 14.14
CA PRO A 99 8.19 -2.61 13.35
C PRO A 99 8.94 -3.22 12.15
N GLU A 100 9.60 -4.36 12.35
CA GLU A 100 10.35 -5.04 11.28
C GLU A 100 9.46 -5.50 10.12
N ARG A 101 8.22 -5.90 10.41
CA ARG A 101 7.24 -6.34 9.40
C ARG A 101 6.54 -5.16 8.75
N VAL A 102 6.32 -4.07 9.49
CA VAL A 102 5.75 -2.83 8.94
C VAL A 102 6.60 -2.32 7.80
N GLY A 103 7.93 -2.29 7.94
CA GLY A 103 8.84 -1.86 6.88
C GLY A 103 8.66 -2.64 5.58
N VAL A 104 8.58 -3.99 5.68
CA VAL A 104 8.37 -4.86 4.51
C VAL A 104 6.97 -4.69 3.94
N ALA A 105 5.94 -4.62 4.78
CA ALA A 105 4.57 -4.47 4.35
C ALA A 105 4.34 -3.14 3.62
N VAL A 106 4.84 -2.04 4.19
CA VAL A 106 4.75 -0.71 3.58
C VAL A 106 5.55 -0.63 2.28
N TRP A 107 6.72 -1.27 2.24
CA TRP A 107 7.49 -1.36 1.00
C TRP A 107 6.68 -2.06 -0.10
N ALA A 108 6.05 -3.22 0.19
CA ALA A 108 5.20 -3.92 -0.76
C ALA A 108 4.02 -3.05 -1.23
N LEU A 109 3.37 -2.33 -0.31
CA LEU A 109 2.30 -1.39 -0.62
C LEU A 109 2.75 -0.28 -1.56
N ARG A 110 3.91 0.34 -1.28
CA ARG A 110 4.49 1.41 -2.11
C ARG A 110 4.88 0.90 -3.50
N MET A 111 5.51 -0.29 -3.56
CA MET A 111 5.88 -0.91 -4.84
C MET A 111 4.64 -1.21 -5.68
N GLY A 112 3.58 -1.75 -5.08
CA GLY A 112 2.34 -2.04 -5.78
C GLY A 112 1.64 -0.77 -6.27
N VAL A 113 1.31 0.16 -5.37
CA VAL A 113 0.57 1.37 -5.75
C VAL A 113 1.40 2.30 -6.63
N GLY A 114 2.67 2.53 -6.28
CA GLY A 114 3.56 3.37 -7.10
C GLY A 114 3.84 2.76 -8.47
N GLY A 115 4.00 1.44 -8.54
CA GLY A 115 4.16 0.70 -9.79
C GLY A 115 2.92 0.80 -10.68
N ALA A 116 1.71 0.60 -10.12
CA ALA A 116 0.47 0.77 -10.85
C ALA A 116 0.33 2.19 -11.42
N LEU A 117 0.57 3.24 -10.62
CA LEU A 117 0.52 4.63 -11.10
C LEU A 117 1.49 4.89 -12.24
N VAL A 118 2.73 4.39 -12.15
CA VAL A 118 3.70 4.54 -13.25
C VAL A 118 3.21 3.84 -14.52
N VAL A 119 2.71 2.60 -14.40
CA VAL A 119 2.23 1.84 -15.56
C VAL A 119 1.00 2.51 -16.18
N LEU A 120 0.02 2.92 -15.37
CA LEU A 120 -1.19 3.60 -15.84
C LEU A 120 -0.89 4.93 -16.53
N ALA A 121 0.07 5.72 -16.00
CA ALA A 121 0.52 6.94 -16.68
C ALA A 121 1.04 6.65 -18.11
N PHE A 122 1.75 5.53 -18.28
CA PHE A 122 2.25 5.14 -19.60
C PHE A 122 1.18 4.47 -20.46
N SER A 123 0.45 3.47 -19.96
CA SER A 123 -0.48 2.67 -20.76
C SER A 123 -1.73 3.45 -21.18
N GLU A 124 -2.27 4.28 -20.29
CA GLU A 124 -3.52 4.98 -20.54
C GLU A 124 -3.32 6.39 -21.14
N LYS A 125 -2.19 7.04 -20.84
CA LYS A 125 -1.98 8.46 -21.24
C LYS A 125 -0.88 8.64 -22.25
N PHE A 126 0.36 8.22 -21.97
CA PHE A 126 1.47 8.44 -22.93
C PHE A 126 1.38 7.54 -24.16
N ALA A 127 0.94 6.28 -24.03
CA ALA A 127 0.82 5.35 -25.14
C ALA A 127 -0.55 5.39 -25.83
N ASN A 128 -1.58 5.91 -25.17
CA ASN A 128 -2.97 5.88 -25.61
C ASN A 128 -3.62 7.27 -25.51
N PHE A 129 -3.03 8.24 -26.15
CA PHE A 129 -3.41 9.65 -26.07
C PHE A 129 -4.87 9.88 -26.46
N GLY A 130 -5.34 9.20 -27.55
CA GLY A 130 -6.72 9.31 -28.01
C GLY A 130 -7.77 8.84 -27.00
N LEU A 131 -7.45 7.85 -26.16
CA LEU A 131 -8.34 7.40 -25.09
C LEU A 131 -8.56 8.49 -24.04
N ALA A 132 -7.49 9.21 -23.71
CA ALA A 132 -7.56 10.28 -22.72
C ALA A 132 -8.29 11.53 -23.27
N GLU A 133 -8.16 11.83 -24.57
CA GLU A 133 -8.95 12.87 -25.25
C GLU A 133 -10.43 12.51 -25.26
N GLU A 134 -10.79 11.27 -25.65
CA GLU A 134 -12.18 10.79 -25.64
C GLU A 134 -12.78 10.87 -24.22
N PHE A 135 -11.98 10.58 -23.19
CA PHE A 135 -12.41 10.74 -21.81
C PHE A 135 -12.73 12.21 -21.46
N LEU A 136 -11.89 13.17 -21.87
CA LEU A 136 -12.14 14.60 -21.66
C LEU A 136 -13.36 15.11 -22.43
N ASP A 137 -13.56 14.65 -23.65
CA ASP A 137 -14.75 14.97 -24.46
C ASP A 137 -16.03 14.49 -23.77
N ARG A 138 -15.97 13.31 -23.16
CA ARG A 138 -17.10 12.73 -22.44
C ARG A 138 -17.33 13.38 -21.07
N TYR A 139 -16.27 13.86 -20.43
CA TYR A 139 -16.30 14.45 -19.10
C TYR A 139 -15.58 15.81 -19.08
N PRO A 140 -16.14 16.85 -19.70
CA PRO A 140 -15.48 18.16 -19.80
C PRO A 140 -15.16 18.81 -18.45
N ALA A 141 -15.87 18.42 -17.39
CA ALA A 141 -15.63 18.91 -16.03
C ALA A 141 -14.24 18.51 -15.48
N PHE A 142 -13.56 17.55 -16.11
CA PHE A 142 -12.17 17.19 -15.74
C PHE A 142 -11.13 18.15 -16.34
N ASP A 143 -11.48 18.90 -17.37
CA ASP A 143 -10.61 19.95 -17.87
C ASP A 143 -10.60 21.14 -16.90
N LEU A 144 -9.82 21.01 -15.83
CA LEU A 144 -9.67 22.02 -14.80
C LEU A 144 -9.12 23.34 -15.34
N PHE A 145 -8.35 23.30 -16.42
CA PHE A 145 -7.80 24.50 -17.04
C PHE A 145 -8.88 25.29 -17.74
N SER A 146 -9.73 24.65 -18.52
CA SER A 146 -10.92 25.29 -19.11
C SER A 146 -11.87 25.83 -18.05
N ALA A 147 -12.07 25.11 -16.95
CA ALA A 147 -12.89 25.57 -15.82
C ALA A 147 -12.30 26.81 -15.13
N LEU A 148 -10.97 27.00 -15.18
CA LEU A 148 -10.26 28.18 -14.67
C LEU A 148 -10.11 29.30 -15.70
N GLY A 149 -10.69 29.13 -16.90
CA GLY A 149 -10.58 30.10 -17.99
C GLY A 149 -9.21 30.12 -18.68
N LEU A 150 -8.43 29.05 -18.52
CA LEU A 150 -7.14 28.89 -19.19
C LEU A 150 -7.35 28.07 -20.47
N GLU A 151 -7.02 28.66 -21.63
CA GLU A 151 -7.09 27.97 -22.91
C GLU A 151 -5.91 27.00 -23.08
N VAL A 152 -5.98 25.87 -22.36
CA VAL A 152 -5.02 24.77 -22.48
C VAL A 152 -5.68 23.67 -23.29
N GLY A 153 -5.09 23.30 -24.43
CA GLY A 153 -5.64 22.20 -25.24
C GLY A 153 -5.68 20.88 -24.49
N ALA A 154 -6.64 20.00 -24.83
CA ALA A 154 -6.84 18.68 -24.22
C ALA A 154 -5.53 17.87 -24.17
N GLU A 155 -4.74 17.92 -25.24
CA GLU A 155 -3.41 17.28 -25.32
C GLU A 155 -2.47 17.72 -24.20
N THR A 156 -2.36 19.01 -23.97
CA THR A 156 -1.48 19.55 -22.91
C THR A 156 -2.00 19.17 -21.52
N PHE A 157 -3.32 19.17 -21.33
CA PHE A 157 -3.93 18.71 -20.08
C PHE A 157 -3.58 17.25 -19.78
N VAL A 158 -3.73 16.36 -20.77
CA VAL A 158 -3.41 14.93 -20.62
C VAL A 158 -1.94 14.72 -20.30
N LEU A 159 -1.03 15.45 -20.95
CA LEU A 159 0.41 15.38 -20.64
C LEU A 159 0.74 15.83 -19.23
N ILE A 160 0.11 16.90 -18.75
CA ILE A 160 0.28 17.38 -17.38
C ILE A 160 -0.25 16.33 -16.38
N ALA A 161 -1.44 15.77 -16.62
CA ALA A 161 -2.02 14.73 -15.79
C ALA A 161 -1.13 13.48 -15.75
N ALA A 162 -0.62 13.02 -16.89
CA ALA A 162 0.31 11.91 -16.99
C ALA A 162 1.63 12.18 -16.23
N ALA A 163 2.19 13.37 -16.37
CA ALA A 163 3.42 13.78 -15.69
C ALA A 163 3.23 13.84 -14.16
N LEU A 164 2.08 14.33 -13.70
CA LEU A 164 1.72 14.33 -12.28
C LEU A 164 1.59 12.90 -11.75
N GLU A 165 0.86 12.03 -12.43
CA GLU A 165 0.66 10.65 -12.02
C GLU A 165 1.98 9.87 -12.00
N LEU A 166 2.82 10.02 -13.02
CA LEU A 166 4.16 9.46 -13.07
C LEU A 166 5.01 9.96 -11.90
N THR A 167 4.99 11.26 -11.63
CA THR A 167 5.75 11.87 -10.52
C THR A 167 5.29 11.32 -9.18
N LEU A 168 3.97 11.23 -8.94
CA LEU A 168 3.39 10.65 -7.74
C LEU A 168 3.81 9.17 -7.57
N GLY A 169 3.75 8.40 -8.66
CA GLY A 169 4.20 7.01 -8.66
C GLY A 169 5.68 6.87 -8.30
N LEU A 170 6.56 7.64 -8.93
CA LEU A 170 8.01 7.62 -8.67
C LEU A 170 8.35 8.08 -7.25
N LEU A 171 7.70 9.12 -6.74
CA LEU A 171 7.89 9.58 -5.37
C LEU A 171 7.44 8.52 -4.37
N LEU A 172 6.33 7.83 -4.63
CA LEU A 172 5.84 6.74 -3.79
C LEU A 172 6.82 5.57 -3.80
N LEU A 173 7.35 5.18 -4.95
CA LEU A 173 8.40 4.17 -5.08
C LEU A 173 9.66 4.56 -4.31
N SER A 174 10.08 5.82 -4.39
CA SER A 174 11.27 6.32 -3.68
C SER A 174 11.12 6.35 -2.16
N GLY A 175 9.88 6.42 -1.64
CA GLY A 175 9.60 6.58 -0.22
C GLY A 175 9.85 7.97 0.33
N ALA A 176 10.00 8.95 -0.53
CA ALA A 176 10.16 10.34 -0.13
C ALA A 176 8.85 10.91 0.40
N ALA A 177 8.88 11.47 1.61
CA ALA A 177 7.78 12.19 2.26
C ALA A 177 6.38 11.58 2.03
N PRO A 178 6.13 10.29 2.39
CA PRO A 178 4.90 9.58 1.99
C PRO A 178 3.62 10.27 2.47
N GLN A 179 3.65 10.99 3.60
CA GLN A 179 2.49 11.71 4.10
C GLN A 179 2.13 12.92 3.23
N VAL A 180 3.15 13.72 2.83
CA VAL A 180 2.95 14.86 1.94
C VAL A 180 2.43 14.39 0.59
N LEU A 181 3.01 13.31 0.08
CA LEU A 181 2.61 12.69 -1.18
C LEU A 181 1.14 12.25 -1.15
N VAL A 182 0.71 11.62 -0.05
CA VAL A 182 -0.69 11.20 0.13
C VAL A 182 -1.63 12.41 0.13
N LEU A 183 -1.27 13.49 0.82
CA LEU A 183 -2.08 14.72 0.86
C LEU A 183 -2.19 15.37 -0.53
N VAL A 184 -1.09 15.42 -1.28
CA VAL A 184 -1.08 15.95 -2.65
C VAL A 184 -1.91 15.05 -3.58
N ALA A 185 -1.72 13.73 -3.51
CA ALA A 185 -2.48 12.77 -4.32
C ALA A 185 -3.99 12.77 -4.00
N ALA A 186 -4.37 13.08 -2.75
CA ALA A 186 -5.78 13.17 -2.38
C ALA A 186 -6.55 14.22 -3.21
N ILE A 187 -5.89 15.27 -3.71
CA ILE A 187 -6.55 16.32 -4.49
C ILE A 187 -7.13 15.76 -5.81
N PRO A 188 -6.32 15.22 -6.74
CA PRO A 188 -6.83 14.70 -8.01
C PRO A 188 -7.79 13.50 -7.82
N PHE A 189 -7.50 12.59 -6.88
CA PHE A 189 -8.39 11.45 -6.63
C PHE A 189 -9.76 11.85 -6.10
N ASN A 190 -9.84 12.87 -5.23
CA ASN A 190 -11.15 13.37 -4.78
C ASN A 190 -11.84 14.24 -5.84
N ALA A 191 -11.11 14.93 -6.71
CA ALA A 191 -11.72 15.63 -7.85
C ALA A 191 -12.45 14.65 -8.77
N GLY A 192 -11.83 13.49 -9.06
CA GLY A 192 -12.46 12.39 -9.81
C GLY A 192 -13.75 11.90 -9.16
N LEU A 193 -13.77 11.77 -7.85
CA LEU A 193 -14.96 11.32 -7.11
C LEU A 193 -16.16 12.24 -7.28
N PHE A 194 -15.96 13.56 -7.33
CA PHE A 194 -17.06 14.53 -7.54
C PHE A 194 -17.66 14.41 -8.93
N THR A 195 -16.89 14.00 -9.92
CA THR A 195 -17.32 13.96 -11.33
C THR A 195 -17.90 12.59 -11.72
N LEU A 196 -17.23 11.51 -11.34
CA LEU A 196 -17.59 10.13 -11.72
C LEU A 196 -18.36 9.38 -10.61
N GLY A 197 -18.40 9.95 -9.41
CA GLY A 197 -19.22 9.44 -8.30
C GLY A 197 -18.84 8.02 -7.89
N ARG A 198 -19.84 7.13 -7.85
CA ARG A 198 -19.70 5.77 -7.31
C ARG A 198 -18.67 4.91 -8.06
N THR A 199 -18.59 5.03 -9.38
CA THR A 199 -17.67 4.24 -10.21
C THR A 199 -16.22 4.55 -9.84
N GLU A 200 -15.92 5.84 -9.70
CA GLU A 200 -14.59 6.31 -9.29
C GLU A 200 -14.24 5.87 -7.87
N LEU A 201 -15.21 6.00 -6.94
CA LEU A 201 -15.01 5.55 -5.57
C LEU A 201 -14.62 4.08 -5.50
N ILE A 202 -15.36 3.21 -6.19
CA ILE A 202 -15.10 1.76 -6.16
C ILE A 202 -13.75 1.44 -6.82
N GLY A 203 -13.44 2.06 -7.94
CA GLY A 203 -12.16 1.89 -8.66
C GLY A 203 -10.97 2.25 -7.79
N HIS A 204 -11.04 3.36 -7.07
CA HIS A 204 -9.96 3.91 -6.26
C HIS A 204 -9.96 3.50 -4.78
N LEU A 205 -10.90 2.65 -4.32
CA LEU A 205 -10.90 2.13 -2.94
C LEU A 205 -9.56 1.54 -2.47
N PRO A 206 -8.82 0.77 -3.29
CA PRO A 206 -7.49 0.28 -2.92
C PRO A 206 -6.50 1.43 -2.67
N ILE A 207 -6.51 2.45 -3.51
CA ILE A 207 -5.63 3.61 -3.39
C ILE A 207 -5.95 4.38 -2.11
N TYR A 208 -7.24 4.65 -1.81
CA TYR A 208 -7.64 5.27 -0.54
C TYR A 208 -7.21 4.45 0.67
N GLY A 209 -7.35 3.11 0.61
CA GLY A 209 -6.86 2.22 1.66
C GLY A 209 -5.35 2.29 1.85
N ALA A 210 -4.60 2.35 0.77
CA ALA A 210 -3.15 2.52 0.79
C ALA A 210 -2.74 3.88 1.37
N MET A 211 -3.39 4.96 0.94
CA MET A 211 -3.17 6.32 1.46
C MET A 211 -3.40 6.37 2.97
N LEU A 212 -4.50 5.78 3.45
CA LEU A 212 -4.78 5.70 4.88
C LEU A 212 -3.70 4.93 5.64
N ALA A 213 -3.26 3.78 5.13
CA ALA A 213 -2.19 3.01 5.73
C ALA A 213 -0.88 3.81 5.80
N LEU A 214 -0.51 4.50 4.72
CA LEU A 214 0.69 5.34 4.66
C LEU A 214 0.64 6.50 5.65
N LEU A 215 -0.53 7.15 5.81
CA LEU A 215 -0.72 8.21 6.80
C LEU A 215 -0.59 7.67 8.22
N VAL A 216 -1.30 6.58 8.56
CA VAL A 216 -1.32 6.02 9.91
C VAL A 216 0.07 5.56 10.34
N TYR A 217 0.75 4.76 9.51
CA TYR A 217 2.09 4.27 9.84
C TYR A 217 3.15 5.35 9.76
N GLY A 218 3.04 6.28 8.80
CA GLY A 218 3.97 7.39 8.64
C GLY A 218 3.89 8.44 9.75
N SER A 219 2.72 8.62 10.36
CA SER A 219 2.53 9.53 11.49
C SER A 219 2.98 8.94 12.83
N SER A 220 3.32 7.66 12.88
CA SER A 220 3.81 6.99 14.08
C SER A 220 5.31 7.17 14.22
N GLU A 221 5.79 7.83 15.29
CA GLU A 221 7.22 7.98 15.60
C GLU A 221 7.97 6.64 15.59
N ARG A 222 7.30 5.58 16.01
CA ARG A 222 7.85 4.21 16.02
C ARG A 222 8.08 3.63 14.64
N HIS A 223 7.22 3.95 13.66
CA HIS A 223 7.20 3.32 12.34
C HIS A 223 7.71 4.24 11.23
N ALA A 224 7.73 5.57 11.44
CA ALA A 224 8.17 6.54 10.45
C ALA A 224 9.55 6.24 9.84
N PRO A 225 10.58 5.80 10.60
CA PRO A 225 11.88 5.45 10.03
C PRO A 225 11.81 4.27 9.05
N GLU A 226 10.88 3.33 9.26
CA GLU A 226 10.69 2.18 8.37
C GLU A 226 9.99 2.58 7.07
N MET A 227 9.15 3.63 7.12
CA MET A 227 8.42 4.16 5.98
C MET A 227 9.31 4.75 4.89
N ALA A 228 10.43 5.36 5.28
CA ALA A 228 11.37 6.01 4.37
C ALA A 228 12.40 5.03 3.76
N ARG A 229 12.41 3.77 4.16
CA ARG A 229 13.39 2.80 3.66
C ARG A 229 13.10 2.42 2.22
N LEU A 230 14.11 2.58 1.35
CA LEU A 230 14.07 2.08 -0.03
C LEU A 230 14.13 0.55 -0.09
N TRP A 231 14.89 -0.06 0.84
CA TRP A 231 15.11 -1.51 0.87
C TRP A 231 15.01 -2.07 2.29
N PRO A 232 13.88 -2.69 2.66
CA PRO A 232 13.61 -3.12 4.04
C PRO A 232 14.36 -4.42 4.45
N PHE A 233 14.96 -5.13 3.50
CA PHE A 233 15.58 -6.43 3.74
C PHE A 233 17.03 -6.36 4.22
N LYS A 234 17.65 -5.17 4.32
CA LYS A 234 18.97 -5.01 4.98
C LYS A 234 18.77 -5.22 6.48
N LYS A 235 19.27 -6.33 7.01
CA LYS A 235 19.41 -6.54 8.46
C LYS A 235 20.21 -5.37 9.03
N HIS A 236 19.77 -4.80 10.15
CA HIS A 236 20.62 -3.95 10.97
C HIS A 236 21.84 -4.80 11.35
N ALA A 237 22.99 -4.57 10.77
CA ALA A 237 24.24 -4.95 11.37
C ALA A 237 24.23 -4.34 12.77
N ALA A 238 24.26 -5.23 13.77
CA ALA A 238 24.07 -4.87 15.17
C ALA A 238 25.02 -3.71 15.54
N LYS A 239 24.46 -2.53 15.75
CA LYS A 239 25.16 -1.37 16.35
C LYS A 239 25.43 -1.61 17.84
N GLY A 240 25.39 -2.89 18.26
CA GLY A 240 25.58 -3.35 19.64
C GLY A 240 26.99 -3.83 19.98
N ALA A 241 27.90 -3.98 19.01
CA ALA A 241 29.22 -4.57 19.25
C ALA A 241 30.35 -3.58 19.55
N SER A 242 30.10 -2.28 19.61
CA SER A 242 31.17 -1.28 19.81
C SER A 242 31.03 -0.37 21.04
N ARG A 243 30.34 -0.82 22.09
CA ARG A 243 30.30 -0.11 23.37
C ARG A 243 30.76 -0.98 24.56
N LEU A 244 31.68 -1.87 24.33
CA LEU A 244 32.55 -2.35 25.38
C LEU A 244 33.92 -1.70 25.14
N SER A 245 34.05 -0.47 25.64
CA SER A 245 35.37 0.17 25.78
C SER A 245 36.18 -0.68 26.74
N PRO A 246 37.45 -1.01 26.40
CA PRO A 246 38.32 -1.76 27.32
C PRO A 246 38.62 -1.03 28.63
N SER A 247 38.15 0.20 28.81
CA SER A 247 38.40 1.02 30.01
C SER A 247 37.48 0.69 31.20
N ASP A 248 36.39 -0.08 30.99
CA ASP A 248 35.46 -0.42 32.08
C ASP A 248 35.80 -1.73 32.81
N ALA A 249 36.91 -2.37 32.46
CA ALA A 249 37.37 -3.61 33.07
C ALA A 249 38.25 -3.38 34.32
N GLU A 250 38.54 -2.14 34.69
CA GLU A 250 39.54 -1.83 35.72
C GLU A 250 38.97 -1.25 37.03
N SER A 251 37.67 -1.34 37.28
CA SER A 251 37.07 -0.92 38.55
C SER A 251 36.17 -2.01 39.18
N VAL A 252 36.75 -3.17 39.45
CA VAL A 252 36.15 -4.13 40.40
C VAL A 252 36.68 -3.72 41.81
N PRO A 253 35.83 -3.16 42.68
CA PRO A 253 36.26 -2.92 44.06
C PRO A 253 36.50 -4.24 44.77
N SER A 254 37.69 -4.41 45.34
CA SER A 254 38.09 -5.49 46.21
C SER A 254 37.06 -5.71 47.33
N LEU A 255 36.43 -6.86 47.37
CA LEU A 255 35.58 -7.36 48.43
C LEU A 255 36.45 -7.84 49.60
N ALA A 256 37.17 -6.96 50.26
CA ALA A 256 37.83 -7.25 51.52
C ALA A 256 37.35 -6.26 52.61
N SER A 257 36.77 -6.77 53.66
CA SER A 257 36.35 -6.14 54.91
C SER A 257 34.89 -5.68 55.01
N ARG A 258 33.99 -6.61 55.29
CA ARG A 258 32.78 -6.36 56.06
C ARG A 258 32.99 -6.85 57.48
N PRO A 259 32.81 -6.00 58.53
CA PRO A 259 32.76 -6.47 59.90
C PRO A 259 31.45 -7.26 60.16
N PRO A 260 31.43 -8.18 61.12
CA PRO A 260 30.28 -9.01 61.44
C PRO A 260 29.13 -8.19 62.01
N SER A 261 27.91 -8.42 61.51
CA SER A 261 26.67 -7.81 62.01
C SER A 261 26.28 -8.40 63.35
N GLU A 262 26.04 -7.53 64.35
CA GLU A 262 25.45 -7.87 65.64
C GLU A 262 24.03 -8.45 65.53
N PRO A 263 23.65 -9.39 66.43
CA PRO A 263 22.31 -9.96 66.42
C PRO A 263 21.29 -9.00 67.06
N SER A 264 20.24 -8.65 66.29
CA SER A 264 19.09 -7.91 66.80
C SER A 264 18.18 -8.81 67.65
N SER A 265 17.92 -8.36 68.88
CA SER A 265 17.02 -8.97 69.87
C SER A 265 15.55 -8.95 69.40
N PRO A 266 14.74 -9.92 69.85
CA PRO A 266 13.33 -9.99 69.52
C PRO A 266 12.48 -9.08 70.39
N ILE A 267 11.52 -8.38 69.82
CA ILE A 267 10.44 -7.69 70.52
C ILE A 267 9.12 -8.41 70.17
N PHE A 268 8.55 -9.03 71.19
CA PHE A 268 7.13 -9.33 71.35
C PHE A 268 6.49 -8.26 72.23
N PRO A 269 5.22 -8.08 72.28
CA PRO A 269 4.09 -8.97 72.01
C PRO A 269 3.25 -8.64 70.73
#